data_71270f63f5ed6c3ecb743d0a9c71c5f0
#
_entry.id   71270f63f5ed6c3ecb743d0a9c71c5f0
#
_cell.length_a   1.000
_cell.length_b   1.000
_cell.length_c   1.000
_cell.angle_alpha   90.00
_cell.angle_beta   90.00
_cell.angle_gamma   90.00
#
_symmetry.space_group_name_H-M   'P 1'
#
loop_
_entity.id
_entity.type
_entity.pdbx_description
1 polymer ?
#
loop_
_entity_poly.entity_id
_entity_poly.type
_entity_poly.pdbx_seq_one_letter_code
_entity_poly.pdbx_strand_id
1 'polypeptide(L)'
;MAQRLKTDWLLFLTVMGLVCFGLVMVYSASAILAELKFHVSGTYFFLRQLGWALFSVAALLYCMKRDYRQWNNPRVAFAGLGIVLLLLLLVYITDSSSHRWLKAGPFSMQPSELAKPALSLFLAFFLCRRVGAVNSRHTLGPLAVSISFIALAVAVADLGTAVVLVATTIAVIFVAGVAYRYLAVCAVLGIILGLGFVVMKPYRLARAIEFLDKDHTRLARIDPSGRILQYAHRTASTSDPGYQQRQAKIAVGSGGFTGVGLMQSKQKMLYLPEAQTDFIYGIVGEETGFLGSFVLLAGFVIVLWRGLRTYFLATDNFGRYLALSVTVCVVVQALINMSVVLDLVPNKGIPLPFVSYGGSSLLSTLLLMGMLLSVNEHTA
;
A
#
# COMPACT_ATOMS: atom_id res chain seq x y z
N MET A 1 -24.05 -28.68 5.04
CA MET A 1 -22.77 -28.80 4.30
C MET A 1 -22.68 -27.60 3.36
N ALA A 2 -21.73 -26.67 3.56
CA ALA A 2 -21.53 -25.57 2.62
C ALA A 2 -21.00 -26.15 1.30
N GLN A 3 -21.73 -25.93 0.21
CA GLN A 3 -21.24 -26.27 -1.12
C GLN A 3 -20.05 -25.34 -1.42
N ARG A 4 -18.85 -25.92 -1.61
CA ARG A 4 -17.70 -25.15 -2.10
C ARG A 4 -18.04 -24.62 -3.49
N LEU A 5 -18.14 -23.28 -3.59
CA LEU A 5 -18.17 -22.65 -4.91
C LEU A 5 -16.83 -22.92 -5.61
N LYS A 6 -16.88 -22.99 -6.95
CA LYS A 6 -15.65 -23.13 -7.73
C LYS A 6 -14.75 -21.93 -7.45
N THR A 7 -13.48 -22.19 -7.15
CA THR A 7 -12.44 -21.15 -6.98
C THR A 7 -12.56 -20.08 -8.07
N ASP A 8 -12.44 -18.82 -7.70
CA ASP A 8 -12.41 -17.70 -8.66
C ASP A 8 -11.08 -17.72 -9.44
N TRP A 9 -11.02 -18.56 -10.45
CA TRP A 9 -9.82 -18.71 -11.28
C TRP A 9 -9.40 -17.41 -11.95
N LEU A 10 -10.36 -16.55 -12.35
CA LEU A 10 -10.00 -15.28 -12.97
C LEU A 10 -9.25 -14.37 -11.99
N LEU A 11 -9.73 -14.23 -10.76
CA LEU A 11 -9.05 -13.46 -9.71
C LEU A 11 -7.68 -14.08 -9.39
N PHE A 12 -7.65 -15.41 -9.18
CA PHE A 12 -6.41 -16.11 -8.84
C PHE A 12 -5.34 -15.95 -9.93
N LEU A 13 -5.70 -16.21 -11.19
CA LEU A 13 -4.77 -16.08 -12.32
C LEU A 13 -4.33 -14.63 -12.56
N THR A 14 -5.22 -13.65 -12.35
CA THR A 14 -4.84 -12.24 -12.43
C THR A 14 -3.80 -11.88 -11.38
N VAL A 15 -4.01 -12.30 -10.13
CA VAL A 15 -3.05 -12.05 -9.03
C VAL A 15 -1.72 -12.74 -9.32
N MET A 16 -1.73 -14.00 -9.76
CA MET A 16 -0.50 -14.71 -10.11
C MET A 16 0.21 -14.08 -11.30
N GLY A 17 -0.54 -13.64 -12.32
CA GLY A 17 0.01 -12.90 -13.47
C GLY A 17 0.69 -11.60 -13.05
N LEU A 18 0.06 -10.82 -12.14
CA LEU A 18 0.67 -9.59 -11.59
C LEU A 18 1.94 -9.88 -10.79
N VAL A 19 1.98 -10.97 -10.01
CA VAL A 19 3.18 -11.39 -9.26
C VAL A 19 4.29 -11.81 -10.22
N CYS A 20 3.99 -12.62 -11.23
CA CYS A 20 4.98 -13.03 -12.24
C CYS A 20 5.52 -11.83 -13.03
N PHE A 21 4.64 -10.93 -13.45
CA PHE A 21 5.04 -9.67 -14.08
C PHE A 21 5.93 -8.84 -13.17
N GLY A 22 5.57 -8.73 -11.88
CA GLY A 22 6.35 -8.03 -10.86
C GLY A 22 7.76 -8.61 -10.70
N LEU A 23 7.91 -9.94 -10.69
CA LEU A 23 9.22 -10.59 -10.61
C LEU A 23 10.11 -10.23 -11.81
N VAL A 24 9.55 -10.21 -13.02
CA VAL A 24 10.27 -9.78 -14.23
C VAL A 24 10.71 -8.34 -14.12
N MET A 25 9.80 -7.45 -13.71
CA MET A 25 10.09 -6.02 -13.59
C MET A 25 11.07 -5.71 -12.44
N VAL A 26 11.01 -6.43 -11.33
CA VAL A 26 11.99 -6.33 -10.25
C VAL A 26 13.39 -6.72 -10.75
N TYR A 27 13.50 -7.80 -11.50
CA TYR A 27 14.78 -8.18 -12.12
C TYR A 27 15.29 -7.06 -13.03
N SER A 28 14.45 -6.56 -13.95
CA SER A 28 14.83 -5.49 -14.85
C SER A 28 15.28 -4.22 -14.12
N ALA A 29 14.51 -3.78 -13.14
CA ALA A 29 14.77 -2.53 -12.42
C ALA A 29 15.95 -2.60 -11.45
N SER A 30 16.31 -3.81 -10.97
CA SER A 30 17.32 -3.95 -9.90
C SER A 30 18.65 -4.50 -10.34
N ALA A 31 18.76 -5.15 -11.52
CA ALA A 31 19.99 -5.82 -11.96
C ALA A 31 21.19 -4.86 -12.01
N ILE A 32 21.03 -3.72 -12.68
CA ILE A 32 22.10 -2.71 -12.79
C ILE A 32 22.44 -2.10 -11.44
N LEU A 33 21.43 -1.82 -10.61
CA LEU A 33 21.62 -1.28 -9.27
C LEU A 33 22.42 -2.26 -8.38
N ALA A 34 22.16 -3.57 -8.49
CA ALA A 34 22.86 -4.62 -7.75
C ALA A 34 24.37 -4.61 -8.08
N GLU A 35 24.71 -4.52 -9.35
CA GLU A 35 26.10 -4.54 -9.82
C GLU A 35 26.84 -3.24 -9.50
N LEU A 36 26.25 -2.08 -9.85
CA LEU A 36 26.94 -0.79 -9.75
C LEU A 36 27.00 -0.22 -8.34
N LYS A 37 25.93 -0.38 -7.55
CA LYS A 37 25.83 0.25 -6.22
C LYS A 37 26.15 -0.70 -5.08
N PHE A 38 25.74 -1.97 -5.20
CA PHE A 38 25.89 -2.95 -4.13
C PHE A 38 27.04 -3.95 -4.39
N HIS A 39 27.62 -3.95 -5.58
CA HIS A 39 28.71 -4.87 -5.98
C HIS A 39 28.34 -6.35 -5.76
N VAL A 40 27.08 -6.70 -6.01
CA VAL A 40 26.55 -8.07 -5.95
C VAL A 40 26.02 -8.50 -7.32
N SER A 41 25.77 -9.81 -7.49
CA SER A 41 25.19 -10.32 -8.73
C SER A 41 23.88 -9.60 -9.10
N GLY A 42 23.66 -9.30 -10.37
CA GLY A 42 22.43 -8.69 -10.88
C GLY A 42 21.15 -9.47 -10.55
N THR A 43 21.28 -10.78 -10.24
CA THR A 43 20.16 -11.64 -9.80
C THR A 43 19.84 -11.55 -8.31
N TYR A 44 20.64 -10.85 -7.50
CA TYR A 44 20.49 -10.84 -6.04
C TYR A 44 19.09 -10.44 -5.55
N PHE A 45 18.60 -9.31 -6.01
CA PHE A 45 17.27 -8.82 -5.61
C PHE A 45 16.15 -9.70 -6.15
N PHE A 46 16.30 -10.23 -7.38
CA PHE A 46 15.35 -11.16 -7.98
C PHE A 46 15.21 -12.45 -7.16
N LEU A 47 16.30 -13.11 -6.80
CA LEU A 47 16.29 -14.36 -6.04
C LEU A 47 15.67 -14.15 -4.65
N ARG A 48 15.97 -13.02 -4.02
CA ARG A 48 15.40 -12.66 -2.74
C ARG A 48 13.87 -12.41 -2.85
N GLN A 49 13.44 -11.71 -3.90
CA GLN A 49 12.01 -11.48 -4.17
C GLN A 49 11.30 -12.79 -4.53
N LEU A 50 11.93 -13.67 -5.29
CA LEU A 50 11.40 -15.00 -5.63
C LEU A 50 11.17 -15.84 -4.37
N GLY A 51 12.11 -15.87 -3.44
CA GLY A 51 11.96 -16.55 -2.16
C GLY A 51 10.75 -16.02 -1.36
N TRP A 52 10.60 -14.69 -1.28
CA TRP A 52 9.43 -14.07 -0.67
C TRP A 52 8.13 -14.38 -1.43
N ALA A 53 8.17 -14.42 -2.76
CA ALA A 53 7.00 -14.74 -3.58
C ALA A 53 6.51 -16.17 -3.33
N LEU A 54 7.41 -17.15 -3.30
CA LEU A 54 7.06 -18.53 -3.00
C LEU A 54 6.44 -18.67 -1.60
N PHE A 55 7.04 -18.04 -0.59
CA PHE A 55 6.50 -18.03 0.76
C PHE A 55 5.12 -17.35 0.82
N SER A 56 4.95 -16.22 0.15
CA SER A 56 3.70 -15.46 0.13
C SER A 56 2.59 -16.18 -0.64
N VAL A 57 2.93 -16.90 -1.72
CA VAL A 57 1.97 -17.76 -2.45
C VAL A 57 1.54 -18.93 -1.57
N ALA A 58 2.46 -19.55 -0.83
CA ALA A 58 2.09 -20.60 0.12
C ALA A 58 1.13 -20.07 1.21
N ALA A 59 1.36 -18.86 1.72
CA ALA A 59 0.46 -18.18 2.66
C ALA A 59 -0.91 -17.86 2.04
N LEU A 60 -0.95 -17.39 0.78
CA LEU A 60 -2.20 -17.19 0.03
C LEU A 60 -2.99 -18.50 -0.07
N LEU A 61 -2.35 -19.58 -0.52
CA LEU A 61 -2.99 -20.89 -0.69
C LEU A 61 -3.48 -21.46 0.65
N TYR A 62 -2.72 -21.24 1.72
CA TYR A 62 -3.13 -21.62 3.08
C TYR A 62 -4.40 -20.87 3.49
N CYS A 63 -4.44 -19.55 3.33
CA CYS A 63 -5.62 -18.73 3.66
C CYS A 63 -6.83 -19.11 2.78
N MET A 64 -6.63 -19.31 1.48
CA MET A 64 -7.68 -19.68 0.54
C MET A 64 -8.40 -20.98 0.94
N LYS A 65 -7.64 -22.00 1.41
CA LYS A 65 -8.19 -23.29 1.82
C LYS A 65 -8.90 -23.27 3.18
N ARG A 66 -8.68 -22.24 3.99
CA ARG A 66 -9.32 -22.10 5.30
C ARG A 66 -10.64 -21.37 5.17
N ASP A 67 -11.68 -21.84 5.89
CA ASP A 67 -12.95 -21.12 5.96
C ASP A 67 -12.77 -19.79 6.67
N TYR A 68 -13.05 -18.67 5.98
CA TYR A 68 -12.95 -17.32 6.50
C TYR A 68 -13.78 -17.08 7.78
N ARG A 69 -14.88 -17.87 7.98
CA ARG A 69 -15.73 -17.78 9.18
C ARG A 69 -14.96 -18.09 10.46
N GLN A 70 -13.88 -18.90 10.39
CA GLN A 70 -13.01 -19.17 11.53
C GLN A 70 -12.29 -17.91 12.05
N TRP A 71 -12.11 -16.90 11.18
CA TRP A 71 -11.51 -15.62 11.54
C TRP A 71 -12.49 -14.64 12.17
N ASN A 72 -13.81 -14.92 12.12
CA ASN A 72 -14.84 -14.13 12.82
C ASN A 72 -14.82 -14.40 14.33
N ASN A 73 -13.65 -14.24 14.93
CA ASN A 73 -13.41 -14.49 16.35
C ASN A 73 -12.74 -13.24 16.97
N PRO A 74 -13.24 -12.75 18.13
CA PRO A 74 -12.62 -11.61 18.82
C PRO A 74 -11.13 -11.83 19.09
N ARG A 75 -10.74 -13.06 19.46
CA ARG A 75 -9.33 -13.38 19.73
C ARG A 75 -8.47 -13.14 18.50
N VAL A 76 -8.92 -13.54 17.30
CA VAL A 76 -8.18 -13.37 16.05
C VAL A 76 -8.09 -11.89 15.67
N ALA A 77 -9.22 -11.16 15.72
CA ALA A 77 -9.27 -9.74 15.36
C ALA A 77 -8.39 -8.86 16.27
N PHE A 78 -8.51 -9.03 17.59
CA PHE A 78 -7.73 -8.22 18.55
C PHE A 78 -6.29 -8.69 18.67
N ALA A 79 -6.01 -10.00 18.58
CA ALA A 79 -4.63 -10.51 18.60
C ALA A 79 -3.86 -10.03 17.35
N GLY A 80 -4.49 -10.00 16.16
CA GLY A 80 -3.87 -9.46 14.96
C GLY A 80 -3.42 -8.01 15.14
N LEU A 81 -4.29 -7.16 15.68
CA LEU A 81 -3.95 -5.77 15.98
C LEU A 81 -2.89 -5.66 17.08
N GLY A 82 -3.02 -6.45 18.16
CA GLY A 82 -2.06 -6.47 19.26
C GLY A 82 -0.66 -6.88 18.81
N ILE A 83 -0.54 -7.90 17.97
CA ILE A 83 0.74 -8.34 17.39
C ILE A 83 1.35 -7.21 16.54
N VAL A 84 0.56 -6.55 15.69
CA VAL A 84 1.05 -5.44 14.87
C VAL A 84 1.57 -4.29 15.75
N LEU A 85 0.82 -3.90 16.78
CA LEU A 85 1.22 -2.84 17.70
C LEU A 85 2.50 -3.22 18.47
N LEU A 86 2.62 -4.47 18.92
CA LEU A 86 3.81 -4.97 19.57
C LEU A 86 5.02 -4.97 18.63
N LEU A 87 4.84 -5.38 17.38
CA LEU A 87 5.90 -5.35 16.38
C LEU A 87 6.32 -3.91 16.03
N LEU A 88 5.36 -2.97 15.95
CA LEU A 88 5.66 -1.54 15.73
C LEU A 88 6.43 -0.95 16.91
N LEU A 89 6.05 -1.29 18.13
CA LEU A 89 6.79 -0.88 19.34
C LEU A 89 8.20 -1.46 19.34
N LEU A 90 8.34 -2.75 18.99
CA LEU A 90 9.65 -3.40 18.88
C LEU A 90 10.56 -2.71 17.87
N VAL A 91 10.04 -2.36 16.68
CA VAL A 91 10.80 -1.60 15.67
C VAL A 91 11.19 -0.22 16.20
N TYR A 92 10.29 0.45 16.88
CA TYR A 92 10.58 1.78 17.45
C TYR A 92 11.76 1.75 18.42
N ILE A 93 11.91 0.65 19.17
CA ILE A 93 12.99 0.45 20.13
C ILE A 93 14.28 -0.03 19.43
N THR A 94 14.17 -0.94 18.44
CA THR A 94 15.34 -1.61 17.84
C THR A 94 15.96 -0.89 16.66
N ASP A 95 15.14 -0.18 15.85
CA ASP A 95 15.62 0.58 14.69
C ASP A 95 15.61 2.10 15.00
N SER A 96 16.67 2.56 15.65
CA SER A 96 16.82 3.99 16.02
C SER A 96 16.99 4.93 14.81
N SER A 97 17.30 4.42 13.62
CA SER A 97 17.58 5.23 12.45
C SER A 97 16.33 5.59 11.65
N SER A 98 15.52 4.59 11.31
CA SER A 98 14.33 4.77 10.46
C SER A 98 13.01 4.44 11.16
N HIS A 99 13.04 3.68 12.25
CA HIS A 99 11.88 3.16 12.97
C HIS A 99 10.89 2.38 12.08
N ARG A 100 11.41 1.72 11.02
CA ARG A 100 10.57 1.09 9.99
C ARG A 100 10.80 -0.41 9.81
N TRP A 101 12.04 -0.88 10.01
CA TRP A 101 12.46 -2.21 9.60
C TRP A 101 12.88 -3.09 10.77
N LEU A 102 12.26 -4.25 10.91
CA LEU A 102 12.81 -5.35 11.69
C LEU A 102 13.80 -6.12 10.82
N LYS A 103 15.07 -6.10 11.21
CA LYS A 103 16.15 -6.83 10.54
C LYS A 103 16.51 -8.05 11.35
N ALA A 104 16.36 -9.24 10.79
CA ALA A 104 16.77 -10.51 11.39
C ALA A 104 17.66 -11.25 10.38
N GLY A 105 18.97 -10.98 10.43
CA GLY A 105 19.92 -11.49 9.45
C GLY A 105 19.58 -11.06 8.03
N PRO A 106 19.43 -12.00 7.08
CA PRO A 106 19.09 -11.69 5.69
C PRO A 106 17.63 -11.26 5.48
N PHE A 107 16.77 -11.47 6.49
CA PHE A 107 15.36 -11.11 6.42
C PHE A 107 15.12 -9.72 6.97
N SER A 108 14.41 -8.91 6.20
CA SER A 108 13.90 -7.60 6.64
C SER A 108 12.39 -7.57 6.46
N MET A 109 11.67 -7.22 7.51
CA MET A 109 10.22 -7.12 7.53
C MET A 109 9.79 -5.74 8.00
N GLN A 110 8.78 -5.17 7.37
CA GLN A 110 8.17 -3.91 7.77
C GLN A 110 6.83 -4.20 8.47
N PRO A 111 6.72 -4.04 9.79
CA PRO A 111 5.50 -4.39 10.54
C PRO A 111 4.26 -3.59 10.13
N SER A 112 4.43 -2.35 9.67
CA SER A 112 3.30 -1.55 9.16
C SER A 112 2.58 -2.20 7.98
N GLU A 113 3.25 -3.06 7.20
CA GLU A 113 2.63 -3.83 6.13
C GLU A 113 1.61 -4.85 6.66
N LEU A 114 1.90 -5.49 7.80
CA LEU A 114 0.98 -6.43 8.45
C LEU A 114 -0.24 -5.75 9.07
N ALA A 115 -0.20 -4.42 9.25
CA ALA A 115 -1.36 -3.68 9.72
C ALA A 115 -2.55 -3.75 8.74
N LYS A 116 -2.29 -3.93 7.44
CA LYS A 116 -3.34 -4.03 6.42
C LYS A 116 -4.25 -5.25 6.61
N PRO A 117 -3.73 -6.49 6.64
CA PRO A 117 -4.58 -7.66 6.91
C PRO A 117 -5.19 -7.63 8.32
N ALA A 118 -4.46 -7.17 9.33
CA ALA A 118 -4.99 -7.08 10.69
C ALA A 118 -6.15 -6.09 10.81
N LEU A 119 -6.04 -4.90 10.20
CA LEU A 119 -7.11 -3.91 10.18
C LEU A 119 -8.30 -4.40 9.37
N SER A 120 -8.08 -5.07 8.23
CA SER A 120 -9.17 -5.61 7.40
C SER A 120 -10.01 -6.64 8.17
N LEU A 121 -9.35 -7.54 8.90
CA LEU A 121 -10.03 -8.50 9.78
C LEU A 121 -10.77 -7.80 10.93
N PHE A 122 -10.15 -6.83 11.56
CA PHE A 122 -10.77 -6.08 12.65
C PHE A 122 -12.02 -5.31 12.19
N LEU A 123 -11.94 -4.59 11.06
CA LEU A 123 -13.07 -3.85 10.50
C LEU A 123 -14.23 -4.79 10.18
N ALA A 124 -13.96 -5.91 9.52
CA ALA A 124 -14.98 -6.91 9.21
C ALA A 124 -15.62 -7.47 10.47
N PHE A 125 -14.82 -7.88 11.46
CA PHE A 125 -15.27 -8.39 12.75
C PHE A 125 -16.11 -7.37 13.54
N PHE A 126 -15.63 -6.12 13.59
CA PHE A 126 -16.27 -5.08 14.40
C PHE A 126 -17.60 -4.62 13.81
N LEU A 127 -17.66 -4.44 12.49
CA LEU A 127 -18.83 -3.93 11.79
C LEU A 127 -19.93 -5.01 11.64
N CYS A 128 -19.57 -6.27 11.38
CA CYS A 128 -20.56 -7.33 11.20
C CYS A 128 -21.46 -7.54 12.43
N ARG A 129 -20.96 -7.25 13.61
CA ARG A 129 -21.70 -7.37 14.87
C ARG A 129 -22.57 -6.15 15.22
N ARG A 130 -22.47 -5.07 14.44
CA ARG A 130 -23.10 -3.78 14.74
C ARG A 130 -23.90 -3.19 13.58
N VAL A 131 -24.31 -4.03 12.63
CA VAL A 131 -25.02 -3.61 11.40
C VAL A 131 -26.25 -2.74 11.72
N GLY A 132 -27.05 -3.08 12.75
CA GLY A 132 -28.22 -2.30 13.15
C GLY A 132 -27.92 -1.05 13.99
N ALA A 133 -26.69 -0.89 14.48
CA ALA A 133 -26.29 0.18 15.40
C ALA A 133 -25.03 0.94 14.94
N VAL A 134 -24.76 0.95 13.64
CA VAL A 134 -23.53 1.52 13.07
C VAL A 134 -23.35 2.99 13.44
N ASN A 135 -24.45 3.76 13.51
CA ASN A 135 -24.44 5.19 13.83
C ASN A 135 -24.53 5.51 15.33
N SER A 136 -24.54 4.49 16.21
CA SER A 136 -24.56 4.72 17.64
C SER A 136 -23.19 5.20 18.16
N ARG A 137 -23.21 6.05 19.21
CA ARG A 137 -21.97 6.48 19.88
C ARG A 137 -21.16 5.31 20.47
N HIS A 138 -21.84 4.24 20.86
CA HIS A 138 -21.22 3.02 21.39
C HIS A 138 -20.53 2.18 20.29
N THR A 139 -20.80 2.43 19.02
CA THR A 139 -20.09 1.83 17.88
C THR A 139 -19.01 2.78 17.34
N LEU A 140 -19.38 4.04 17.09
CA LEU A 140 -18.49 5.01 16.47
C LEU A 140 -17.31 5.40 17.39
N GLY A 141 -17.55 5.55 18.70
CA GLY A 141 -16.49 5.92 19.65
C GLY A 141 -15.36 4.88 19.69
N PRO A 142 -15.62 3.62 20.07
CA PRO A 142 -14.59 2.59 20.09
C PRO A 142 -13.93 2.34 18.71
N LEU A 143 -14.70 2.43 17.63
CA LEU A 143 -14.17 2.29 16.27
C LEU A 143 -13.18 3.40 15.95
N ALA A 144 -13.55 4.66 16.18
CA ALA A 144 -12.71 5.82 15.95
C ALA A 144 -11.42 5.77 16.78
N VAL A 145 -11.51 5.42 18.07
CA VAL A 145 -10.36 5.28 18.95
C VAL A 145 -9.41 4.20 18.45
N SER A 146 -9.92 3.00 18.14
CA SER A 146 -9.09 1.89 17.66
C SER A 146 -8.39 2.23 16.35
N ILE A 147 -9.11 2.81 15.39
CA ILE A 147 -8.54 3.19 14.08
C ILE A 147 -7.52 4.32 14.23
N SER A 148 -7.85 5.36 15.01
CA SER A 148 -6.92 6.47 15.25
C SER A 148 -5.63 5.99 15.89
N PHE A 149 -5.72 5.11 16.88
CA PHE A 149 -4.57 4.56 17.57
C PHE A 149 -3.65 3.75 16.62
N ILE A 150 -4.24 2.88 15.79
CA ILE A 150 -3.48 2.09 14.81
C ILE A 150 -2.90 3.00 13.72
N ALA A 151 -3.70 3.91 13.17
CA ALA A 151 -3.26 4.82 12.12
C ALA A 151 -2.12 5.72 12.62
N LEU A 152 -2.18 6.23 13.85
CA LEU A 152 -1.12 7.02 14.47
C LEU A 152 0.14 6.18 14.70
N ALA A 153 0.02 4.98 15.25
CA ALA A 153 1.15 4.09 15.47
C ALA A 153 1.88 3.76 14.15
N VAL A 154 1.10 3.48 13.09
CA VAL A 154 1.64 3.22 11.75
C VAL A 154 2.22 4.50 11.13
N ALA A 155 1.59 5.67 11.30
CA ALA A 155 2.03 6.94 10.71
C ALA A 155 3.40 7.40 11.21
N VAL A 156 3.78 7.04 12.44
CA VAL A 156 5.13 7.29 12.98
C VAL A 156 6.18 6.55 12.16
N ALA A 157 5.93 5.27 11.86
CA ALA A 157 6.82 4.43 11.07
C ALA A 157 6.67 4.69 9.57
N ASP A 158 5.44 4.72 9.06
CA ASP A 158 5.13 4.87 7.64
C ASP A 158 3.81 5.59 7.40
N LEU A 159 3.90 6.88 7.06
CA LEU A 159 2.73 7.68 6.74
C LEU A 159 1.99 7.17 5.48
N GLY A 160 2.70 6.57 4.53
CA GLY A 160 2.07 6.04 3.30
C GLY A 160 1.09 4.91 3.60
N THR A 161 1.53 3.91 4.34
CA THR A 161 0.67 2.83 4.81
C THR A 161 -0.47 3.35 5.68
N ALA A 162 -0.23 4.35 6.55
CA ALA A 162 -1.29 4.97 7.35
C ALA A 162 -2.39 5.61 6.48
N VAL A 163 -2.03 6.30 5.40
CA VAL A 163 -3.00 6.85 4.44
C VAL A 163 -3.84 5.76 3.79
N VAL A 164 -3.23 4.65 3.36
CA VAL A 164 -3.96 3.50 2.80
C VAL A 164 -4.92 2.91 3.82
N LEU A 165 -4.51 2.74 5.09
CA LEU A 165 -5.38 2.22 6.15
C LEU A 165 -6.57 3.14 6.44
N VAL A 166 -6.35 4.45 6.51
CA VAL A 166 -7.41 5.44 6.74
C VAL A 166 -8.38 5.47 5.55
N ALA A 167 -7.87 5.51 4.32
CA ALA A 167 -8.71 5.49 3.12
C ALA A 167 -9.55 4.21 3.03
N THR A 168 -8.94 3.05 3.31
CA THR A 168 -9.66 1.77 3.39
C THR A 168 -10.75 1.81 4.42
N THR A 169 -10.45 2.32 5.62
CA THR A 169 -11.44 2.43 6.70
C THR A 169 -12.61 3.33 6.31
N ILE A 170 -12.34 4.52 5.76
CA ILE A 170 -13.37 5.46 5.33
C ILE A 170 -14.29 4.80 4.29
N ALA A 171 -13.73 4.10 3.30
CA ALA A 171 -14.52 3.42 2.29
C ALA A 171 -15.41 2.31 2.89
N VAL A 172 -14.87 1.51 3.82
CA VAL A 172 -15.62 0.41 4.46
C VAL A 172 -16.74 0.94 5.36
N ILE A 173 -16.47 1.96 6.18
CA ILE A 173 -17.50 2.55 7.07
C ILE A 173 -18.57 3.32 6.28
N PHE A 174 -18.19 3.91 5.13
CA PHE A 174 -19.14 4.51 4.20
C PHE A 174 -20.15 3.48 3.68
N VAL A 175 -19.65 2.35 3.17
CA VAL A 175 -20.51 1.25 2.67
C VAL A 175 -21.29 0.57 3.80
N ALA A 176 -20.75 0.55 5.03
CA ALA A 176 -21.46 0.07 6.20
C ALA A 176 -22.65 0.96 6.64
N GLY A 177 -22.83 2.13 6.01
CA GLY A 177 -23.97 3.02 6.26
C GLY A 177 -23.74 4.02 7.41
N VAL A 178 -22.47 4.38 7.68
CA VAL A 178 -22.17 5.48 8.62
C VAL A 178 -22.62 6.80 8.03
N ALA A 179 -23.35 7.60 8.83
CA ALA A 179 -23.90 8.87 8.38
C ALA A 179 -22.79 9.85 7.93
N TYR A 180 -23.04 10.56 6.82
CA TYR A 180 -22.06 11.47 6.17
C TYR A 180 -21.42 12.48 7.11
N ARG A 181 -22.16 12.98 8.13
CA ARG A 181 -21.62 13.90 9.14
C ARG A 181 -20.42 13.33 9.89
N TYR A 182 -20.45 12.04 10.23
CA TYR A 182 -19.31 11.38 10.92
C TYR A 182 -18.16 11.12 9.97
N LEU A 183 -18.46 10.76 8.72
CA LEU A 183 -17.45 10.60 7.67
C LEU A 183 -16.73 11.93 7.41
N ALA A 184 -17.47 13.05 7.32
CA ALA A 184 -16.91 14.37 7.16
C ALA A 184 -15.99 14.74 8.33
N VAL A 185 -16.41 14.47 9.57
CA VAL A 185 -15.57 14.69 10.76
C VAL A 185 -14.30 13.84 10.70
N CYS A 186 -14.41 12.55 10.37
CA CYS A 186 -13.23 11.68 10.22
C CYS A 186 -12.29 12.16 9.11
N ALA A 187 -12.83 12.62 7.98
CA ALA A 187 -12.04 13.17 6.88
C ALA A 187 -11.31 14.46 7.29
N VAL A 188 -12.01 15.40 7.92
CA VAL A 188 -11.42 16.64 8.41
C VAL A 188 -10.33 16.38 9.44
N LEU A 189 -10.59 15.51 10.43
CA LEU A 189 -9.58 15.13 11.42
C LEU A 189 -8.38 14.44 10.77
N GLY A 190 -8.63 13.54 9.81
CA GLY A 190 -7.56 12.88 9.05
C GLY A 190 -6.69 13.88 8.27
N ILE A 191 -7.29 14.89 7.65
CA ILE A 191 -6.58 15.97 6.95
C ILE A 191 -5.75 16.80 7.95
N ILE A 192 -6.33 17.22 9.07
CA ILE A 192 -5.61 18.03 10.09
C ILE A 192 -4.43 17.24 10.64
N LEU A 193 -4.62 15.99 11.02
CA LEU A 193 -3.54 15.13 11.52
C LEU A 193 -2.48 14.89 10.44
N GLY A 194 -2.90 14.60 9.20
CA GLY A 194 -2.00 14.41 8.06
C GLY A 194 -1.13 15.64 7.80
N LEU A 195 -1.73 16.84 7.80
CA LEU A 195 -1.00 18.11 7.69
C LEU A 195 -0.03 18.30 8.86
N GLY A 196 -0.46 18.00 10.08
CA GLY A 196 0.43 18.03 11.26
C GLY A 196 1.66 17.13 11.07
N PHE A 197 1.47 15.90 10.63
CA PHE A 197 2.57 14.94 10.34
C PHE A 197 3.49 15.41 9.19
N VAL A 198 2.96 16.14 8.21
CA VAL A 198 3.76 16.72 7.13
C VAL A 198 4.63 17.85 7.68
N VAL A 199 4.07 18.77 8.46
CA VAL A 199 4.79 19.92 9.01
C VAL A 199 5.84 19.51 10.05
N MET A 200 5.60 18.47 10.84
CA MET A 200 6.55 17.98 11.86
C MET A 200 7.90 17.52 11.31
N LYS A 201 7.97 17.11 10.04
CA LYS A 201 9.20 16.61 9.42
C LYS A 201 9.59 17.49 8.23
N PRO A 202 10.74 18.21 8.30
CA PRO A 202 11.17 19.15 7.25
C PRO A 202 11.16 18.54 5.84
N TYR A 203 11.68 17.33 5.66
CA TYR A 203 11.71 16.67 4.34
C TYR A 203 10.31 16.37 3.76
N ARG A 204 9.29 16.15 4.61
CA ARG A 204 7.91 15.95 4.14
C ARG A 204 7.30 17.27 3.70
N LEU A 205 7.58 18.34 4.45
CA LEU A 205 7.15 19.69 4.12
C LEU A 205 7.78 20.14 2.80
N ALA A 206 9.08 19.91 2.60
CA ALA A 206 9.76 20.22 1.34
C ALA A 206 9.09 19.56 0.12
N ARG A 207 8.76 18.27 0.22
CA ARG A 207 8.05 17.55 -0.86
C ARG A 207 6.64 18.11 -1.10
N ALA A 208 5.93 18.51 -0.05
CA ALA A 208 4.60 19.11 -0.18
C ALA A 208 4.66 20.49 -0.84
N ILE A 209 5.64 21.31 -0.47
CA ILE A 209 5.87 22.62 -1.07
C ILE A 209 6.22 22.47 -2.55
N GLU A 210 7.17 21.61 -2.89
CA GLU A 210 7.57 21.34 -4.28
C GLU A 210 6.41 20.90 -5.15
N PHE A 211 5.49 20.09 -4.59
CA PHE A 211 4.30 19.65 -5.32
C PHE A 211 3.28 20.78 -5.54
N LEU A 212 3.03 21.62 -4.50
CA LEU A 212 1.98 22.65 -4.53
C LEU A 212 2.42 23.98 -5.19
N ASP A 213 3.71 24.28 -5.11
CA ASP A 213 4.26 25.58 -5.53
C ASP A 213 5.71 25.41 -6.04
N LYS A 214 5.84 24.82 -7.23
CA LYS A 214 7.14 24.52 -7.87
C LYS A 214 8.03 25.75 -8.05
N ASP A 215 7.41 26.92 -8.31
CA ASP A 215 8.12 28.17 -8.54
C ASP A 215 8.29 29.01 -7.27
N HIS A 216 7.83 28.49 -6.12
CA HIS A 216 7.84 29.16 -4.80
C HIS A 216 7.16 30.54 -4.78
N THR A 217 6.33 30.85 -5.79
CA THR A 217 5.68 32.15 -5.96
C THR A 217 4.57 32.39 -4.95
N ARG A 218 3.79 31.36 -4.63
CA ARG A 218 2.72 31.42 -3.62
C ARG A 218 3.29 31.47 -2.21
N LEU A 219 4.30 30.65 -1.96
CA LEU A 219 4.97 30.57 -0.66
C LEU A 219 5.66 31.90 -0.33
N ALA A 220 6.32 32.55 -1.29
CA ALA A 220 6.95 33.85 -1.13
C ALA A 220 5.94 34.95 -0.74
N ARG A 221 4.67 34.84 -1.14
CA ARG A 221 3.59 35.75 -0.72
C ARG A 221 3.13 35.52 0.72
N ILE A 222 3.10 34.22 1.15
CA ILE A 222 2.63 33.83 2.49
C ILE A 222 3.73 33.99 3.52
N ASP A 223 4.98 33.70 3.16
CA ASP A 223 6.18 33.79 3.99
C ASP A 223 7.26 34.63 3.31
N PRO A 224 7.14 35.98 3.31
CA PRO A 224 8.16 36.85 2.76
C PRO A 224 9.52 36.74 3.46
N SER A 225 9.52 36.21 4.69
CA SER A 225 10.75 36.00 5.48
C SER A 225 11.51 34.72 5.11
N GLY A 226 10.92 33.83 4.32
CA GLY A 226 11.50 32.57 3.88
C GLY A 226 11.75 31.53 4.98
N ARG A 227 11.17 31.74 6.17
CA ARG A 227 11.39 30.83 7.33
C ARG A 227 10.88 29.44 7.10
N ILE A 228 9.73 29.30 6.44
CA ILE A 228 9.13 27.99 6.09
C ILE A 228 10.04 27.24 5.12
N LEU A 229 10.52 27.93 4.10
CA LEU A 229 11.43 27.36 3.10
C LEU A 229 12.77 26.96 3.75
N GLN A 230 13.30 27.79 4.61
CA GLN A 230 14.54 27.57 5.37
C GLN A 230 14.38 26.34 6.31
N TYR A 231 13.22 26.20 6.97
CA TYR A 231 12.90 25.03 7.79
C TYR A 231 12.79 23.77 6.92
N ALA A 232 12.09 23.83 5.80
CA ALA A 232 11.93 22.70 4.88
C ALA A 232 13.28 22.20 4.33
N HIS A 233 14.21 23.11 4.05
CA HIS A 233 15.55 22.78 3.53
C HIS A 233 16.58 22.41 4.60
N ARG A 234 16.30 22.60 5.89
CA ARG A 234 17.26 22.28 6.99
C ARG A 234 17.76 20.84 7.01
N THR A 235 16.97 19.90 6.51
CA THR A 235 17.29 18.45 6.46
C THR A 235 17.25 17.88 5.05
N ALA A 236 17.05 18.71 4.03
CA ALA A 236 17.19 18.30 2.65
C ALA A 236 18.68 18.07 2.38
N SER A 237 19.18 16.90 2.78
CA SER A 237 20.47 16.43 2.25
C SER A 237 20.36 16.45 0.74
N THR A 238 21.17 17.26 0.08
CA THR A 238 21.64 17.23 -1.31
C THR A 238 20.73 16.74 -2.45
N SER A 239 19.55 16.19 -2.21
CA SER A 239 18.62 15.74 -3.24
C SER A 239 17.37 16.62 -3.29
N ASP A 240 17.14 17.22 -4.44
CA ASP A 240 15.94 17.96 -4.80
C ASP A 240 14.67 17.14 -4.47
N PRO A 241 13.73 17.68 -3.66
CA PRO A 241 12.54 16.96 -3.22
C PRO A 241 11.65 16.47 -4.36
N GLY A 242 11.62 17.16 -5.49
CA GLY A 242 10.86 16.82 -6.70
C GLY A 242 11.59 15.93 -7.70
N TYR A 243 12.89 15.70 -7.50
CA TYR A 243 13.73 14.99 -8.47
C TYR A 243 13.18 13.60 -8.85
N GLN A 244 12.81 12.80 -7.85
CA GLN A 244 12.29 11.44 -8.09
C GLN A 244 11.03 11.44 -8.96
N GLN A 245 10.06 12.33 -8.68
CA GLN A 245 8.83 12.43 -9.46
C GLN A 245 9.10 12.92 -10.88
N ARG A 246 10.00 13.90 -11.06
CA ARG A 246 10.38 14.37 -12.40
C ARG A 246 11.03 13.26 -13.23
N GLN A 247 11.97 12.49 -12.65
CA GLN A 247 12.59 11.37 -13.35
C GLN A 247 11.58 10.25 -13.65
N ALA A 248 10.64 9.97 -12.75
CA ALA A 248 9.58 9.01 -12.98
C ALA A 248 8.63 9.43 -14.14
N LYS A 249 8.28 10.72 -14.22
CA LYS A 249 7.49 11.25 -15.36
C LYS A 249 8.25 11.15 -16.69
N ILE A 250 9.56 11.45 -16.67
CA ILE A 250 10.42 11.31 -17.86
C ILE A 250 10.43 9.84 -18.28
N ALA A 251 10.57 8.88 -17.32
CA ALA A 251 10.50 7.46 -17.60
C ALA A 251 9.22 7.08 -18.34
N VAL A 252 8.06 7.37 -17.74
CA VAL A 252 6.76 7.06 -18.35
C VAL A 252 6.60 7.75 -19.71
N GLY A 253 7.00 9.02 -19.84
CA GLY A 253 6.89 9.78 -21.08
C GLY A 253 7.79 9.26 -22.21
N SER A 254 8.97 8.73 -21.87
CA SER A 254 9.92 8.19 -22.86
C SER A 254 9.50 6.83 -23.42
N GLY A 255 8.62 6.08 -22.73
CA GLY A 255 8.19 4.76 -23.16
C GLY A 255 7.26 4.77 -24.39
N GLY A 256 6.58 5.87 -24.67
CA GLY A 256 5.65 5.92 -25.82
C GLY A 256 4.56 4.87 -25.73
N PHE A 257 4.15 4.33 -26.89
CA PHE A 257 3.03 3.37 -26.95
C PHE A 257 3.44 1.93 -26.59
N THR A 258 4.56 1.45 -27.11
CA THR A 258 5.04 0.05 -26.95
C THR A 258 6.20 -0.13 -25.98
N GLY A 259 6.76 0.95 -25.48
CA GLY A 259 7.94 0.94 -24.64
C GLY A 259 9.26 0.90 -25.42
N VAL A 260 10.36 1.14 -24.69
CA VAL A 260 11.71 1.04 -25.24
C VAL A 260 12.22 -0.41 -25.31
N GLY A 261 11.50 -1.35 -24.70
CA GLY A 261 11.83 -2.76 -24.59
C GLY A 261 12.30 -3.14 -23.17
N LEU A 262 12.08 -4.41 -22.82
CA LEU A 262 12.49 -4.96 -21.54
C LEU A 262 14.01 -4.84 -21.37
N MET A 263 14.48 -4.51 -20.17
CA MET A 263 15.88 -4.30 -19.83
C MET A 263 16.54 -3.09 -20.50
N GLN A 264 15.80 -2.21 -21.22
CA GLN A 264 16.37 -1.07 -21.95
C GLN A 264 16.05 0.30 -21.34
N SER A 265 15.43 0.35 -20.16
CA SER A 265 15.20 1.59 -19.44
C SER A 265 16.52 2.33 -19.18
N LYS A 266 16.56 3.63 -19.46
CA LYS A 266 17.67 4.52 -19.12
C LYS A 266 17.55 5.00 -17.66
N GLN A 267 16.33 5.17 -17.17
CA GLN A 267 16.09 5.71 -15.84
C GLN A 267 16.55 4.79 -14.70
N LYS A 268 16.59 3.47 -14.93
CA LYS A 268 17.16 2.50 -13.97
C LYS A 268 18.69 2.58 -13.83
N MET A 269 19.39 3.28 -14.72
CA MET A 269 20.84 3.52 -14.62
C MET A 269 21.16 4.59 -13.56
N LEU A 270 20.58 4.45 -12.36
CA LEU A 270 20.77 5.34 -11.19
C LEU A 270 20.19 6.76 -11.36
N TYR A 271 19.51 7.07 -12.47
CA TYR A 271 18.80 8.36 -12.60
C TYR A 271 17.55 8.41 -11.73
N LEU A 272 16.80 7.31 -11.62
CA LEU A 272 15.61 7.22 -10.78
C LEU A 272 15.92 6.48 -9.48
N PRO A 273 16.03 7.18 -8.32
CA PRO A 273 16.18 6.53 -7.03
C PRO A 273 14.96 5.68 -6.68
N GLU A 274 15.19 4.54 -6.00
CA GLU A 274 14.14 3.61 -5.58
C GLU A 274 13.28 3.06 -6.75
N ALA A 275 13.89 2.92 -7.93
CA ALA A 275 13.24 2.45 -9.14
C ALA A 275 12.61 1.05 -8.99
N GLN A 276 13.22 0.17 -8.17
CA GLN A 276 12.74 -1.20 -7.93
C GLN A 276 11.64 -1.28 -6.87
N THR A 277 11.45 -0.26 -6.04
CA THR A 277 10.49 -0.23 -4.93
C THR A 277 9.29 0.68 -5.23
N ASP A 278 9.38 1.95 -4.86
CA ASP A 278 8.26 2.88 -4.88
C ASP A 278 7.95 3.45 -6.26
N PHE A 279 8.94 3.47 -7.17
CA PHE A 279 8.83 4.03 -8.52
C PHE A 279 8.88 2.99 -9.64
N ILE A 280 8.62 1.71 -9.32
CA ILE A 280 8.68 0.63 -10.32
C ILE A 280 7.69 0.84 -11.48
N TYR A 281 6.54 1.50 -11.23
CA TYR A 281 5.58 1.85 -12.28
C TYR A 281 6.20 2.78 -13.34
N GLY A 282 7.15 3.64 -12.97
CA GLY A 282 7.92 4.46 -13.91
C GLY A 282 8.74 3.60 -14.87
N ILE A 283 9.43 2.57 -14.36
CA ILE A 283 10.19 1.63 -15.20
C ILE A 283 9.27 0.78 -16.07
N VAL A 284 8.11 0.34 -15.52
CA VAL A 284 7.07 -0.33 -16.32
C VAL A 284 6.65 0.57 -17.49
N GLY A 285 6.33 1.85 -17.22
CA GLY A 285 5.94 2.79 -18.26
C GLY A 285 7.03 3.02 -19.31
N GLU A 286 8.31 3.08 -18.93
CA GLU A 286 9.42 3.23 -19.85
C GLU A 286 9.65 1.97 -20.70
N GLU A 287 9.72 0.79 -20.06
CA GLU A 287 10.09 -0.46 -20.77
C GLU A 287 8.94 -1.07 -21.58
N THR A 288 7.71 -1.01 -21.08
CA THR A 288 6.53 -1.62 -21.72
C THR A 288 5.55 -0.60 -22.33
N GLY A 289 5.83 0.67 -22.15
CA GLY A 289 5.04 1.77 -22.70
C GLY A 289 3.61 1.86 -22.15
N PHE A 290 2.76 2.55 -22.92
CA PHE A 290 1.35 2.69 -22.58
C PHE A 290 0.63 1.34 -22.51
N LEU A 291 0.92 0.41 -23.43
CA LEU A 291 0.27 -0.91 -23.45
C LEU A 291 0.52 -1.70 -22.17
N GLY A 292 1.78 -1.80 -21.70
CA GLY A 292 2.09 -2.51 -20.46
C GLY A 292 1.50 -1.84 -19.24
N SER A 293 1.54 -0.51 -19.18
CA SER A 293 0.89 0.28 -18.11
C SER A 293 -0.62 0.06 -18.09
N PHE A 294 -1.26 -0.01 -19.25
CA PHE A 294 -2.70 -0.28 -19.38
C PHE A 294 -3.05 -1.70 -18.94
N VAL A 295 -2.29 -2.72 -19.35
CA VAL A 295 -2.49 -4.12 -18.92
C VAL A 295 -2.35 -4.25 -17.41
N LEU A 296 -1.36 -3.57 -16.81
CA LEU A 296 -1.19 -3.54 -15.37
C LEU A 296 -2.40 -2.90 -14.65
N LEU A 297 -2.87 -1.75 -15.15
CA LEU A 297 -4.08 -1.11 -14.63
C LEU A 297 -5.30 -2.00 -14.78
N ALA A 298 -5.47 -2.66 -15.94
CA ALA A 298 -6.56 -3.60 -16.17
C ALA A 298 -6.54 -4.77 -15.18
N GLY A 299 -5.36 -5.26 -14.79
CA GLY A 299 -5.21 -6.24 -13.73
C GLY A 299 -5.80 -5.77 -12.40
N PHE A 300 -5.54 -4.53 -11.97
CA PHE A 300 -6.15 -3.96 -10.77
C PHE A 300 -7.66 -3.71 -10.91
N VAL A 301 -8.13 -3.36 -12.10
CA VAL A 301 -9.57 -3.24 -12.39
C VAL A 301 -10.26 -4.60 -12.26
N ILE A 302 -9.63 -5.69 -12.71
CA ILE A 302 -10.14 -7.05 -12.52
C ILE A 302 -10.19 -7.40 -11.04
N VAL A 303 -9.14 -7.09 -10.27
CA VAL A 303 -9.12 -7.29 -8.81
C VAL A 303 -10.28 -6.52 -8.15
N LEU A 304 -10.50 -5.27 -8.52
CA LEU A 304 -11.62 -4.45 -8.02
C LEU A 304 -12.97 -5.10 -8.36
N TRP A 305 -13.18 -5.43 -9.62
CA TRP A 305 -14.44 -6.01 -10.11
C TRP A 305 -14.75 -7.35 -9.42
N ARG A 306 -13.77 -8.25 -9.36
CA ARG A 306 -13.96 -9.58 -8.72
C ARG A 306 -14.12 -9.46 -7.20
N GLY A 307 -13.39 -8.56 -6.57
CA GLY A 307 -13.53 -8.29 -5.14
C GLY A 307 -14.89 -7.70 -4.78
N LEU A 308 -15.40 -6.75 -5.55
CA LEU A 308 -16.77 -6.22 -5.39
C LEU A 308 -17.82 -7.30 -5.66
N ARG A 309 -17.62 -8.15 -6.67
CA ARG A 309 -18.50 -9.30 -6.91
C ARG A 309 -18.53 -10.22 -5.68
N THR A 310 -17.40 -10.53 -5.08
CA THR A 310 -17.33 -11.33 -3.84
C THR A 310 -18.08 -10.66 -2.69
N TYR A 311 -17.95 -9.32 -2.54
CA TYR A 311 -18.71 -8.54 -1.56
C TYR A 311 -20.24 -8.71 -1.74
N PHE A 312 -20.76 -8.62 -2.97
CA PHE A 312 -22.18 -8.76 -3.25
C PHE A 312 -22.71 -10.19 -3.09
N LEU A 313 -21.87 -11.18 -3.40
CA LEU A 313 -22.25 -12.59 -3.29
C LEU A 313 -22.11 -13.15 -1.88
N ALA A 314 -21.31 -12.55 -1.01
CA ALA A 314 -21.11 -13.03 0.35
C ALA A 314 -22.43 -13.08 1.13
N THR A 315 -22.70 -14.21 1.77
CA THR A 315 -23.97 -14.50 2.45
C THR A 315 -24.05 -13.84 3.83
N ASP A 316 -22.92 -13.68 4.50
CA ASP A 316 -22.82 -13.10 5.84
C ASP A 316 -22.09 -11.74 5.83
N ASN A 317 -22.42 -10.90 6.82
CA ASN A 317 -21.86 -9.56 6.92
C ASN A 317 -20.36 -9.53 7.17
N PHE A 318 -19.79 -10.53 7.85
CA PHE A 318 -18.35 -10.61 8.06
C PHE A 318 -17.61 -10.81 6.73
N GLY A 319 -18.05 -11.77 5.91
CA GLY A 319 -17.49 -12.00 4.58
C GLY A 319 -17.63 -10.77 3.67
N ARG A 320 -18.79 -10.08 3.71
CA ARG A 320 -19.01 -8.83 2.96
C ARG A 320 -17.98 -7.76 3.32
N TYR A 321 -17.85 -7.42 4.60
CA TYR A 321 -16.92 -6.38 5.04
C TYR A 321 -15.45 -6.78 4.86
N LEU A 322 -15.13 -8.06 5.00
CA LEU A 322 -13.80 -8.58 4.76
C LEU A 322 -13.41 -8.44 3.27
N ALA A 323 -14.28 -8.90 2.36
CA ALA A 323 -14.07 -8.78 0.91
C ALA A 323 -13.91 -7.33 0.47
N LEU A 324 -14.77 -6.44 0.98
CA LEU A 324 -14.69 -5.01 0.70
C LEU A 324 -13.38 -4.40 1.20
N SER A 325 -13.03 -4.65 2.46
CA SER A 325 -11.84 -4.08 3.09
C SER A 325 -10.56 -4.50 2.36
N VAL A 326 -10.44 -5.79 2.03
CA VAL A 326 -9.30 -6.32 1.27
C VAL A 326 -9.22 -5.69 -0.12
N THR A 327 -10.32 -5.66 -0.85
CA THR A 327 -10.37 -5.12 -2.21
C THR A 327 -9.98 -3.66 -2.25
N VAL A 328 -10.58 -2.84 -1.38
CA VAL A 328 -10.30 -1.41 -1.30
C VAL A 328 -8.85 -1.17 -0.89
N CYS A 329 -8.33 -1.91 0.09
CA CYS A 329 -6.95 -1.76 0.55
C CYS A 329 -5.94 -1.95 -0.58
N VAL A 330 -6.09 -3.02 -1.36
CA VAL A 330 -5.17 -3.33 -2.47
C VAL A 330 -5.30 -2.32 -3.61
N VAL A 331 -6.53 -1.98 -4.00
CA VAL A 331 -6.77 -1.08 -5.13
C VAL A 331 -6.37 0.36 -4.79
N VAL A 332 -6.71 0.85 -3.60
CA VAL A 332 -6.31 2.20 -3.15
C VAL A 332 -4.80 2.32 -3.09
N GLN A 333 -4.10 1.31 -2.57
CA GLN A 333 -2.63 1.33 -2.55
C GLN A 333 -2.04 1.39 -3.97
N ALA A 334 -2.58 0.62 -4.91
CA ALA A 334 -2.14 0.65 -6.31
C ALA A 334 -2.39 2.02 -6.95
N LEU A 335 -3.58 2.58 -6.78
CA LEU A 335 -3.93 3.89 -7.33
C LEU A 335 -3.06 5.01 -6.75
N ILE A 336 -2.78 4.99 -5.44
CA ILE A 336 -1.89 5.99 -4.83
C ILE A 336 -0.48 5.87 -5.41
N ASN A 337 0.09 4.66 -5.53
CA ASN A 337 1.43 4.48 -6.11
C ASN A 337 1.49 5.02 -7.55
N MET A 338 0.55 4.60 -8.41
CA MET A 338 0.50 5.08 -9.81
C MET A 338 0.34 6.60 -9.87
N SER A 339 -0.51 7.19 -9.01
CA SER A 339 -0.72 8.63 -8.95
C SER A 339 0.53 9.39 -8.50
N VAL A 340 1.32 8.83 -7.55
CA VAL A 340 2.61 9.41 -7.14
C VAL A 340 3.61 9.43 -8.29
N VAL A 341 3.72 8.32 -9.02
CA VAL A 341 4.64 8.19 -10.17
C VAL A 341 4.27 9.15 -11.29
N LEU A 342 2.97 9.36 -11.51
CA LEU A 342 2.44 10.29 -12.51
C LEU A 342 2.41 11.76 -12.04
N ASP A 343 2.91 12.06 -10.83
CA ASP A 343 2.93 13.41 -10.25
C ASP A 343 1.52 14.04 -10.08
N LEU A 344 0.53 13.18 -9.78
CA LEU A 344 -0.84 13.60 -9.48
C LEU A 344 -1.06 13.86 -7.99
N VAL A 345 -0.22 13.28 -7.14
CA VAL A 345 -0.22 13.47 -5.69
C VAL A 345 1.22 13.64 -5.18
N PRO A 346 1.41 14.25 -4.00
CA PRO A 346 2.75 14.47 -3.44
C PRO A 346 3.54 13.18 -3.29
N ASN A 347 4.86 13.28 -3.49
CA ASN A 347 5.76 12.13 -3.40
C ASN A 347 5.67 11.44 -2.03
N LYS A 348 5.28 10.16 -2.07
CA LYS A 348 5.18 9.30 -0.92
C LYS A 348 5.60 7.89 -1.33
N GLY A 349 6.59 7.33 -0.64
CA GLY A 349 7.04 5.96 -0.85
C GLY A 349 5.98 4.97 -0.40
N ILE A 350 5.27 4.38 -1.35
CA ILE A 350 4.29 3.31 -1.15
C ILE A 350 4.54 2.28 -2.26
N PRO A 351 4.82 1.01 -1.94
CA PRO A 351 5.07 0.01 -2.96
C PRO A 351 3.80 -0.32 -3.76
N LEU A 352 3.95 -0.58 -5.05
CA LEU A 352 2.87 -1.06 -5.92
C LEU A 352 2.56 -2.53 -5.57
N PRO A 353 1.32 -2.87 -5.18
CA PRO A 353 0.95 -4.24 -4.83
C PRO A 353 1.36 -5.24 -5.91
N PHE A 354 1.83 -6.42 -5.51
CA PHE A 354 2.29 -7.54 -6.35
C PHE A 354 3.57 -7.28 -7.16
N VAL A 355 3.84 -6.03 -7.56
CA VAL A 355 4.86 -5.69 -8.57
C VAL A 355 6.14 -5.18 -7.95
N SER A 356 6.07 -4.29 -6.94
CA SER A 356 7.25 -3.69 -6.31
C SER A 356 8.11 -4.69 -5.56
N TYR A 357 9.41 -4.44 -5.53
CA TYR A 357 10.32 -5.14 -4.65
C TYR A 357 10.00 -4.83 -3.18
N GLY A 358 9.69 -5.89 -2.41
CA GLY A 358 9.38 -5.79 -0.99
C GLY A 358 8.73 -7.05 -0.45
N GLY A 359 9.49 -7.89 0.26
CA GLY A 359 9.01 -9.18 0.75
C GLY A 359 7.81 -9.07 1.68
N SER A 360 7.85 -8.18 2.67
CA SER A 360 6.74 -7.97 3.62
C SER A 360 5.49 -7.39 2.96
N SER A 361 5.66 -6.51 1.95
CA SER A 361 4.55 -5.96 1.20
C SER A 361 3.86 -7.03 0.34
N LEU A 362 4.65 -7.86 -0.34
CA LEU A 362 4.13 -8.97 -1.12
C LEU A 362 3.39 -9.99 -0.24
N LEU A 363 3.97 -10.35 0.92
CA LEU A 363 3.34 -11.25 1.89
C LEU A 363 1.99 -10.70 2.37
N SER A 364 1.97 -9.46 2.82
CA SER A 364 0.76 -8.80 3.33
C SER A 364 -0.33 -8.74 2.25
N THR A 365 0.05 -8.42 1.01
CA THR A 365 -0.89 -8.32 -0.11
C THR A 365 -1.43 -9.69 -0.53
N LEU A 366 -0.57 -10.73 -0.58
CA LEU A 366 -1.02 -12.09 -0.91
C LEU A 366 -1.82 -12.73 0.23
N LEU A 367 -1.55 -12.40 1.50
CA LEU A 367 -2.43 -12.77 2.62
C LEU A 367 -3.84 -12.15 2.45
N LEU A 368 -3.92 -10.86 2.11
CA LEU A 368 -5.20 -10.20 1.82
C LEU A 368 -5.94 -10.91 0.68
N MET A 369 -5.25 -11.23 -0.42
CA MET A 369 -5.87 -11.92 -1.55
C MET A 369 -6.30 -13.35 -1.19
N GLY A 370 -5.54 -14.05 -0.35
CA GLY A 370 -5.92 -15.36 0.18
C GLY A 370 -7.20 -15.31 1.00
N MET A 371 -7.36 -14.25 1.83
CA MET A 371 -8.59 -14.01 2.59
C MET A 371 -9.78 -13.73 1.66
N LEU A 372 -9.59 -12.91 0.61
CA LEU A 372 -10.64 -12.62 -0.37
C LEU A 372 -11.08 -13.88 -1.14
N LEU A 373 -10.12 -14.69 -1.57
CA LEU A 373 -10.39 -15.96 -2.25
C LEU A 373 -11.10 -16.96 -1.32
N SER A 374 -10.75 -16.99 -0.02
CA SER A 374 -11.45 -17.79 0.97
C SER A 374 -12.92 -17.39 1.09
N VAL A 375 -13.22 -16.08 1.14
CA VAL A 375 -14.61 -15.62 1.14
C VAL A 375 -15.34 -16.09 -0.10
N ASN A 376 -14.73 -15.98 -1.28
CA ASN A 376 -15.34 -16.41 -2.53
C ASN A 376 -15.59 -17.93 -2.57
N GLU A 377 -14.65 -18.75 -2.07
CA GLU A 377 -14.73 -20.22 -2.12
C GLU A 377 -15.75 -20.80 -1.12
N HIS A 378 -15.98 -20.13 0.01
CA HIS A 378 -16.83 -20.62 1.11
C HIS A 378 -18.16 -19.85 1.22
N THR A 379 -18.48 -19.01 0.23
CA THR A 379 -19.74 -18.26 0.17
C THR A 379 -20.80 -19.10 -0.55
N ALA A 380 -21.36 -20.07 0.11
CA ALA A 380 -22.51 -20.83 -0.39
C ALA A 380 -23.55 -21.01 0.71
#